data_838713470dec9245680d7b81cb5227e8
#
_entry.id   838713470dec9245680d7b81cb5227e8
#
_cell.length_a   1.000
_cell.length_b   1.000
_cell.length_c   1.000
_cell.angle_alpha   90.00
_cell.angle_beta   90.00
_cell.angle_gamma   90.00
#
_symmetry.space_group_name_H-M   'P 1'
#
loop_
_entity.id
_entity.type
_entity.pdbx_description
1 polymer ?
#
loop_
_entity_poly.entity_id
_entity_poly.type
_entity_poly.pdbx_seq_one_letter_code
_entity_poly.pdbx_strand_id
1 'polypeptide(L)'
;MEVTVIQETPWSRALDAARRTIGKEPLHKEPSDNWKAKVLLAEHSPIKLVEYCIHFKNLRQWVGVHLLRHEHMLPFIHSQREDRRKLNCSRDELPQGSENDQDFVVNAQTLINISRKRLCKCASKETQEAWKAVKSEIAKQDIVMADKMVPNCVYSGFCRELNC
;
A
#
# COMPACT_ATOMS: atom_id res chain seq x y z
N MET A 1 9.53 -13.07 6.19
CA MET A 1 8.97 -11.72 5.94
C MET A 1 7.89 -11.45 6.98
N GLU A 2 7.98 -10.36 7.71
CA GLU A 2 6.96 -9.81 8.60
C GLU A 2 6.45 -8.49 8.01
N VAL A 3 5.19 -8.17 8.26
CA VAL A 3 4.58 -6.92 7.78
C VAL A 3 3.86 -6.23 8.93
N THR A 4 4.06 -4.94 9.06
CA THR A 4 3.29 -4.07 9.95
C THR A 4 2.81 -2.86 9.15
N VAL A 5 1.59 -2.42 9.40
CA VAL A 5 1.04 -1.22 8.75
C VAL A 5 0.55 -0.27 9.83
N ILE A 6 0.91 1.00 9.70
CA ILE A 6 0.47 2.09 10.57
C ILE A 6 -0.29 3.09 9.72
N GLN A 7 -1.51 3.42 10.12
CA GLN A 7 -2.24 4.55 9.54
C GLN A 7 -1.67 5.85 10.14
N GLU A 8 -1.02 6.66 9.31
CA GLU A 8 -0.35 7.90 9.73
C GLU A 8 -1.33 9.08 9.85
N THR A 9 -2.33 9.12 8.99
CA THR A 9 -3.31 10.21 8.97
C THR A 9 -4.72 9.70 9.15
N PRO A 10 -5.52 10.34 10.05
CA PRO A 10 -6.89 9.92 10.31
C PRO A 10 -7.83 10.27 9.14
N TRP A 11 -8.92 9.55 9.01
CA TRP A 11 -9.94 9.80 8.00
C TRP A 11 -10.68 11.13 8.19
N SER A 12 -10.62 11.72 9.37
CA SER A 12 -11.13 13.07 9.63
C SER A 12 -10.53 14.11 8.68
N ARG A 13 -9.24 13.99 8.30
CA ARG A 13 -8.61 14.88 7.31
C ARG A 13 -9.28 14.78 5.93
N ALA A 14 -9.60 13.57 5.49
CA ALA A 14 -10.28 13.36 4.22
C ALA A 14 -11.72 13.91 4.27
N LEU A 15 -12.44 13.68 5.38
CA LEU A 15 -13.77 14.23 5.59
C LEU A 15 -13.77 15.75 5.55
N ASP A 16 -12.85 16.38 6.27
CA ASP A 16 -12.75 17.84 6.34
C ASP A 16 -12.38 18.46 5.00
N ALA A 17 -11.47 17.82 4.25
CA ALA A 17 -11.15 18.24 2.89
C ALA A 17 -12.37 18.15 1.95
N ALA A 18 -13.10 17.03 1.99
CA ALA A 18 -14.32 16.83 1.20
C ALA A 18 -15.40 17.89 1.54
N ARG A 19 -15.52 18.27 2.81
CA ARG A 19 -16.47 19.32 3.25
C ARG A 19 -16.08 20.70 2.69
N ARG A 20 -14.79 21.03 2.74
CA ARG A 20 -14.29 22.31 2.22
C ARG A 20 -14.54 22.47 0.73
N THR A 21 -14.48 21.39 -0.06
CA THR A 21 -14.75 21.47 -1.52
C THR A 21 -16.19 21.86 -1.84
N ILE A 22 -17.11 21.72 -0.90
CA ILE A 22 -18.53 22.11 -1.03
C ILE A 22 -18.92 23.29 -0.11
N GLY A 23 -17.91 24.07 0.34
CA GLY A 23 -18.13 25.29 1.14
C GLY A 23 -18.65 25.03 2.57
N LYS A 24 -18.42 23.85 3.14
CA LYS A 24 -18.81 23.51 4.51
C LYS A 24 -17.63 23.52 5.46
N GLU A 25 -17.85 23.97 6.70
CA GLU A 25 -16.82 23.95 7.74
C GLU A 25 -16.38 22.54 8.12
N PRO A 26 -15.10 22.37 8.50
CA PRO A 26 -14.56 21.12 9.03
C PRO A 26 -15.35 20.62 10.24
N LEU A 27 -15.37 19.29 10.44
CA LEU A 27 -15.99 18.68 11.62
C LEU A 27 -14.99 18.13 12.61
N HIS A 28 -13.72 17.96 12.20
CA HIS A 28 -12.62 17.42 13.00
C HIS A 28 -12.97 16.10 13.71
N LYS A 29 -13.77 15.24 13.07
CA LYS A 29 -14.19 13.95 13.60
C LYS A 29 -14.03 12.83 12.57
N GLU A 30 -13.89 11.62 13.07
CA GLU A 30 -13.87 10.42 12.22
C GLU A 30 -15.21 10.23 11.49
N PRO A 31 -15.17 9.96 10.17
CA PRO A 31 -16.38 9.66 9.43
C PRO A 31 -16.91 8.26 9.73
N SER A 32 -18.20 8.03 9.43
CA SER A 32 -18.78 6.70 9.48
C SER A 32 -18.20 5.78 8.40
N ASP A 33 -18.25 4.46 8.63
CA ASP A 33 -17.82 3.46 7.66
C ASP A 33 -18.61 3.55 6.34
N ASN A 34 -19.89 3.90 6.40
CA ASN A 34 -20.69 4.15 5.20
C ASN A 34 -20.15 5.32 4.36
N TRP A 35 -19.69 6.39 5.00
CA TRP A 35 -19.06 7.50 4.29
C TRP A 35 -17.71 7.09 3.69
N LYS A 36 -16.87 6.38 4.47
CA LYS A 36 -15.59 5.83 3.97
C LYS A 36 -15.82 4.94 2.75
N ALA A 37 -16.79 4.01 2.83
CA ALA A 37 -17.09 3.10 1.73
C ALA A 37 -17.51 3.84 0.44
N LYS A 38 -18.32 4.89 0.57
CA LYS A 38 -18.78 5.71 -0.57
C LYS A 38 -17.64 6.50 -1.21
N VAL A 39 -16.81 7.17 -0.41
CA VAL A 39 -15.70 7.99 -0.91
C VAL A 39 -14.60 7.14 -1.54
N LEU A 40 -14.35 5.94 -0.99
CA LEU A 40 -13.43 4.96 -1.55
C LEU A 40 -13.97 4.34 -2.86
N LEU A 41 -15.29 4.06 -2.93
CA LEU A 41 -15.90 3.54 -4.16
C LEU A 41 -15.82 4.56 -5.29
N ALA A 42 -16.07 5.83 -4.98
CA ALA A 42 -16.00 6.93 -5.94
C ALA A 42 -14.57 7.37 -6.26
N GLU A 43 -13.57 6.87 -5.53
CA GLU A 43 -12.16 7.29 -5.62
C GLU A 43 -12.00 8.82 -5.61
N HIS A 44 -12.80 9.49 -4.77
CA HIS A 44 -12.73 10.94 -4.62
C HIS A 44 -11.38 11.39 -4.07
N SER A 45 -10.83 12.47 -4.61
CA SER A 45 -9.49 12.97 -4.30
C SER A 45 -9.14 13.12 -2.81
N PRO A 46 -10.06 13.41 -1.87
CA PRO A 46 -9.75 13.49 -0.45
C PRO A 46 -9.14 12.21 0.15
N ILE A 47 -9.39 11.02 -0.42
CA ILE A 47 -8.78 9.77 0.06
C ILE A 47 -7.25 9.78 -0.04
N LYS A 48 -6.69 10.64 -0.90
CA LYS A 48 -5.23 10.81 -1.03
C LYS A 48 -4.58 11.44 0.21
N LEU A 49 -5.38 12.01 1.11
CA LEU A 49 -4.90 12.55 2.39
C LEU A 49 -4.80 11.50 3.49
N VAL A 50 -5.31 10.29 3.27
CA VAL A 50 -5.19 9.19 4.23
C VAL A 50 -3.94 8.39 3.87
N GLU A 51 -2.92 8.48 4.71
CA GLU A 51 -1.61 7.90 4.50
C GLU A 51 -1.36 6.72 5.44
N TYR A 52 -0.60 5.77 4.94
CA TYR A 52 -0.19 4.56 5.64
C TYR A 52 1.31 4.36 5.47
N CYS A 53 1.98 3.99 6.56
CA CYS A 53 3.35 3.50 6.53
C CYS A 53 3.33 1.97 6.60
N ILE A 54 3.94 1.33 5.61
CA ILE A 54 4.04 -0.13 5.48
C ILE A 54 5.48 -0.51 5.80
N HIS A 55 5.69 -1.29 6.86
CA HIS A 55 6.99 -1.80 7.25
C HIS A 55 7.10 -3.27 6.87
N PHE A 56 8.03 -3.59 5.99
CA PHE A 56 8.42 -4.95 5.66
C PHE A 56 9.75 -5.29 6.33
N LYS A 57 9.79 -6.33 7.14
CA LYS A 57 11.01 -6.91 7.65
C LYS A 57 11.33 -8.19 6.88
N ASN A 58 12.58 -8.29 6.43
CA ASN A 58 13.04 -9.42 5.62
C ASN A 58 12.23 -9.61 4.31
N LEU A 59 11.99 -8.52 3.57
CA LEU A 59 11.41 -8.58 2.23
C LEU A 59 12.51 -8.89 1.20
N ARG A 60 12.26 -9.81 0.28
CA ARG A 60 13.17 -10.05 -0.84
C ARG A 60 13.35 -8.79 -1.69
N GLN A 61 14.59 -8.43 -2.01
CA GLN A 61 14.91 -7.19 -2.71
C GLN A 61 14.11 -7.01 -4.01
N TRP A 62 13.99 -8.03 -4.82
CA TRP A 62 13.25 -7.95 -6.08
C TRP A 62 11.72 -7.78 -5.91
N VAL A 63 11.15 -8.23 -4.79
CA VAL A 63 9.73 -7.95 -4.47
C VAL A 63 9.54 -6.47 -4.21
N GLY A 64 10.45 -5.86 -3.44
CA GLY A 64 10.46 -4.40 -3.24
C GLY A 64 10.55 -3.64 -4.56
N VAL A 65 11.43 -4.07 -5.48
CA VAL A 65 11.54 -3.48 -6.83
C VAL A 65 10.22 -3.56 -7.61
N HIS A 66 9.45 -4.65 -7.47
CA HIS A 66 8.12 -4.75 -8.08
C HIS A 66 7.11 -3.77 -7.48
N LEU A 67 7.23 -3.47 -6.17
CA LEU A 67 6.37 -2.50 -5.50
C LEU A 67 6.74 -1.07 -5.89
N LEU A 68 8.02 -0.75 -6.01
CA LEU A 68 8.54 0.57 -6.40
C LEU A 68 8.08 1.05 -7.78
N ARG A 69 7.54 0.18 -8.62
CA ARG A 69 7.01 0.55 -9.94
C ARG A 69 5.68 1.28 -9.88
N HIS A 70 5.08 1.41 -8.70
CA HIS A 70 3.82 2.12 -8.50
C HIS A 70 4.06 3.60 -8.17
N GLU A 71 3.26 4.46 -8.79
CA GLU A 71 3.29 5.90 -8.55
C GLU A 71 2.85 6.25 -7.12
N HIS A 72 3.34 7.37 -6.62
CA HIS A 72 3.00 7.92 -5.29
C HIS A 72 3.33 6.98 -4.12
N MET A 73 4.42 6.26 -4.23
CA MET A 73 4.99 5.46 -3.17
C MET A 73 6.35 6.05 -2.77
N LEU A 74 6.53 6.36 -1.49
CA LEU A 74 7.80 6.86 -0.94
C LEU A 74 8.53 5.71 -0.26
N PRO A 75 9.66 5.24 -0.81
CA PRO A 75 10.42 4.14 -0.24
C PRO A 75 11.49 4.61 0.74
N PHE A 76 11.67 3.84 1.82
CA PHE A 76 12.80 3.92 2.73
C PHE A 76 13.38 2.53 2.88
N ILE A 77 14.45 2.23 2.17
CA ILE A 77 15.04 0.90 2.08
C ILE A 77 16.33 0.84 2.89
N HIS A 78 16.46 -0.18 3.73
CA HIS A 78 17.68 -0.39 4.50
C HIS A 78 18.88 -0.51 3.56
N SER A 79 19.89 0.31 3.77
CA SER A 79 21.06 0.38 2.91
C SER A 79 21.82 -0.94 2.88
N GLN A 80 22.20 -1.38 1.69
CA GLN A 80 23.11 -2.52 1.49
C GLN A 80 24.58 -2.08 1.35
N ARG A 81 24.93 -0.82 1.65
CA ARG A 81 26.29 -0.33 1.63
C ARG A 81 27.13 -1.07 2.69
N GLU A 82 28.35 -1.48 2.32
CA GLU A 82 29.28 -2.23 3.17
C GLU A 82 29.69 -1.45 4.44
N ASP A 83 29.82 -0.11 4.32
CA ASP A 83 30.15 0.78 5.44
C ASP A 83 28.99 0.93 6.46
N ARG A 84 27.77 0.56 6.10
CA ARG A 84 26.56 0.66 6.96
C ARG A 84 26.02 -0.68 7.40
N ARG A 85 26.33 -1.74 6.68
CA ARG A 85 25.86 -3.09 6.95
C ARG A 85 27.08 -4.02 7.05
N LYS A 86 27.28 -4.67 8.18
CA LYS A 86 28.32 -5.69 8.35
C LYS A 86 27.92 -6.92 7.53
N LEU A 87 28.23 -6.92 6.23
CA LEU A 87 28.08 -8.06 5.36
C LEU A 87 29.35 -8.90 5.38
N ASN A 88 29.21 -10.21 5.31
CA ASN A 88 30.35 -11.13 5.20
C ASN A 88 30.81 -11.35 3.75
N CYS A 89 30.24 -10.61 2.81
CA CYS A 89 30.54 -10.67 1.37
C CYS A 89 30.42 -9.28 0.75
N SER A 90 30.96 -9.09 -0.43
CA SER A 90 30.76 -7.87 -1.20
C SER A 90 29.27 -7.68 -1.52
N ARG A 91 28.83 -6.44 -1.57
CA ARG A 91 27.49 -6.06 -2.02
C ARG A 91 27.17 -6.64 -3.41
N ASP A 92 28.15 -6.69 -4.30
CA ASP A 92 27.98 -7.18 -5.67
C ASP A 92 27.77 -8.69 -5.76
N GLU A 93 28.09 -9.42 -4.68
CA GLU A 93 27.88 -10.87 -4.57
C GLU A 93 26.52 -11.23 -3.99
N LEU A 94 25.73 -10.22 -3.53
CA LEU A 94 24.40 -10.47 -2.98
C LEU A 94 23.41 -10.92 -4.07
N PRO A 95 22.76 -12.09 -3.92
CA PRO A 95 21.76 -12.50 -4.88
C PRO A 95 20.54 -11.55 -4.83
N GLN A 96 19.82 -11.42 -5.94
CA GLN A 96 18.58 -10.62 -6.00
C GLN A 96 17.51 -11.06 -4.98
N GLY A 97 17.57 -12.31 -4.55
CA GLY A 97 16.70 -12.85 -3.50
C GLY A 97 17.09 -12.47 -2.08
N SER A 98 18.18 -11.70 -1.88
CA SER A 98 18.58 -11.25 -0.55
C SER A 98 17.48 -10.47 0.13
N GLU A 99 17.27 -10.74 1.40
CA GLU A 99 16.24 -10.09 2.20
C GLU A 99 16.74 -8.75 2.74
N ASN A 100 15.84 -7.79 2.83
CA ASN A 100 16.11 -6.46 3.32
C ASN A 100 14.87 -5.86 3.98
N ASP A 101 15.06 -4.97 4.94
CA ASP A 101 13.97 -4.22 5.55
C ASP A 101 13.62 -3.02 4.66
N GLN A 102 12.34 -2.82 4.42
CA GLN A 102 11.85 -1.81 3.49
C GLN A 102 10.57 -1.19 4.02
N ASP A 103 10.55 0.12 4.07
CA ASP A 103 9.38 0.89 4.44
C ASP A 103 8.83 1.64 3.24
N PHE A 104 7.51 1.72 3.15
CA PHE A 104 6.82 2.44 2.09
C PHE A 104 5.72 3.30 2.67
N VAL A 105 5.77 4.60 2.39
CA VAL A 105 4.66 5.51 2.70
C VAL A 105 3.78 5.63 1.46
N VAL A 106 2.50 5.37 1.63
CA VAL A 106 1.50 5.36 0.55
C VAL A 106 0.19 5.98 1.04
N ASN A 107 -0.61 6.51 0.14
CA ASN A 107 -1.96 6.94 0.46
C ASN A 107 -3.03 5.88 0.08
N ALA A 108 -4.27 6.09 0.52
CA ALA A 108 -5.36 5.14 0.26
C ALA A 108 -5.60 4.88 -1.23
N GLN A 109 -5.46 5.89 -2.10
CA GLN A 109 -5.58 5.69 -3.55
C GLN A 109 -4.47 4.79 -4.09
N THR A 110 -3.24 4.98 -3.61
CA THR A 110 -2.08 4.16 -3.99
C THR A 110 -2.27 2.71 -3.53
N LEU A 111 -2.79 2.48 -2.31
CA LEU A 111 -3.13 1.12 -1.84
C LEU A 111 -4.10 0.41 -2.79
N ILE A 112 -5.17 1.10 -3.24
CA ILE A 112 -6.13 0.58 -4.21
C ILE A 112 -5.42 0.24 -5.53
N ASN A 113 -4.62 1.15 -6.06
CA ASN A 113 -3.93 0.99 -7.34
C ASN A 113 -2.93 -0.18 -7.34
N ILE A 114 -2.15 -0.32 -6.26
CA ILE A 114 -1.23 -1.44 -6.10
C ILE A 114 -2.02 -2.76 -5.99
N SER A 115 -3.10 -2.79 -5.20
CA SER A 115 -3.93 -3.98 -5.00
C SER A 115 -4.50 -4.51 -6.30
N ARG A 116 -4.94 -3.65 -7.20
CA ARG A 116 -5.44 -4.02 -8.53
C ARG A 116 -4.44 -4.86 -9.32
N LYS A 117 -3.15 -4.59 -9.16
CA LYS A 117 -2.06 -5.28 -9.88
C LYS A 117 -1.42 -6.41 -9.06
N ARG A 118 -1.20 -6.20 -7.76
CA ARG A 118 -0.42 -7.13 -6.94
C ARG A 118 -1.24 -8.23 -6.27
N LEU A 119 -2.56 -8.06 -6.17
CA LEU A 119 -3.47 -9.16 -5.79
C LEU A 119 -3.95 -9.99 -6.98
N CYS A 120 -3.59 -9.60 -8.21
CA CYS A 120 -3.88 -10.36 -9.42
C CYS A 120 -3.10 -11.67 -9.47
N LYS A 121 -3.72 -12.76 -9.97
CA LYS A 121 -3.06 -14.06 -10.15
C LYS A 121 -1.87 -14.01 -11.11
N CYS A 122 -1.83 -13.01 -12.01
CA CYS A 122 -0.71 -12.81 -12.95
C CYS A 122 0.51 -12.12 -12.31
N ALA A 123 0.42 -11.62 -11.07
CA ALA A 123 1.58 -11.15 -10.34
C ALA A 123 2.41 -12.34 -9.82
N SER A 124 3.71 -12.13 -9.57
CA SER A 124 4.53 -13.19 -8.96
C SER A 124 3.97 -13.59 -7.60
N LYS A 125 4.07 -14.88 -7.28
CA LYS A 125 3.50 -15.45 -6.06
C LYS A 125 3.97 -14.73 -4.79
N GLU A 126 5.26 -14.44 -4.72
CA GLU A 126 5.88 -13.78 -3.55
C GLU A 126 5.39 -12.33 -3.41
N THR A 127 5.20 -11.61 -4.52
CA THR A 127 4.63 -10.26 -4.49
C THR A 127 3.16 -10.28 -4.07
N GLN A 128 2.40 -11.31 -4.51
CA GLN A 128 1.02 -11.49 -4.04
C GLN A 128 0.97 -11.77 -2.54
N GLU A 129 1.84 -12.65 -2.03
CA GLU A 129 1.92 -13.00 -0.61
C GLU A 129 2.25 -11.76 0.24
N ALA A 130 3.25 -10.98 -0.19
CA ALA A 130 3.61 -9.74 0.48
C ALA A 130 2.43 -8.76 0.52
N TRP A 131 1.71 -8.59 -0.60
CA TRP A 131 0.61 -7.63 -0.65
C TRP A 131 -0.67 -8.14 0.05
N LYS A 132 -0.89 -9.44 0.11
CA LYS A 132 -1.94 -10.06 0.94
C LYS A 132 -1.68 -9.81 2.43
N ALA A 133 -0.43 -9.90 2.86
CA ALA A 133 -0.05 -9.59 4.25
C ALA A 133 -0.33 -8.12 4.59
N VAL A 134 0.00 -7.17 3.69
CA VAL A 134 -0.37 -5.76 3.84
C VAL A 134 -1.88 -5.58 3.99
N LYS A 135 -2.68 -6.19 3.10
CA LYS A 135 -4.15 -6.14 3.19
C LYS A 135 -4.65 -6.68 4.52
N SER A 136 -4.07 -7.78 5.01
CA SER A 136 -4.42 -8.38 6.30
C SER A 136 -4.14 -7.44 7.47
N GLU A 137 -3.01 -6.73 7.46
CA GLU A 137 -2.67 -5.75 8.51
C GLU A 137 -3.62 -4.55 8.48
N ILE A 138 -3.95 -4.05 7.28
CA ILE A 138 -4.92 -2.95 7.14
C ILE A 138 -6.30 -3.39 7.65
N ALA A 139 -6.73 -4.63 7.37
CA ALA A 139 -8.03 -5.13 7.82
C ALA A 139 -8.21 -5.14 9.35
N LYS A 140 -7.12 -5.22 10.12
CA LYS A 140 -7.16 -5.18 11.58
C LYS A 140 -7.52 -3.79 12.13
N GLN A 141 -7.27 -2.72 11.37
CA GLN A 141 -7.48 -1.34 11.81
C GLN A 141 -8.52 -0.60 10.97
N ASP A 142 -8.69 -0.95 9.70
CA ASP A 142 -9.65 -0.36 8.76
C ASP A 142 -10.16 -1.40 7.77
N ILE A 143 -11.19 -2.12 8.15
CA ILE A 143 -11.82 -3.15 7.31
C ILE A 143 -12.41 -2.54 6.03
N VAL A 144 -12.92 -1.31 6.09
CA VAL A 144 -13.55 -0.63 4.94
C VAL A 144 -12.50 -0.34 3.86
N MET A 145 -11.28 0.08 4.28
CA MET A 145 -10.17 0.25 3.36
C MET A 145 -9.70 -1.09 2.78
N ALA A 146 -9.55 -2.12 3.63
CA ALA A 146 -9.13 -3.45 3.19
C ALA A 146 -10.10 -4.06 2.17
N ASP A 147 -11.40 -3.83 2.30
CA ASP A 147 -12.42 -4.32 1.35
C ASP A 147 -12.27 -3.70 -0.04
N LYS A 148 -11.67 -2.52 -0.17
CA LYS A 148 -11.36 -1.89 -1.45
C LYS A 148 -10.05 -2.36 -2.07
N MET A 149 -9.21 -3.04 -1.30
CA MET A 149 -7.96 -3.63 -1.78
C MET A 149 -8.25 -4.96 -2.50
N VAL A 150 -8.69 -4.89 -3.76
CA VAL A 150 -9.07 -6.03 -4.59
C VAL A 150 -8.30 -6.07 -5.92
N PRO A 151 -8.14 -7.24 -6.55
CA PRO A 151 -7.55 -7.33 -7.88
C PRO A 151 -8.43 -6.64 -8.92
N ASN A 152 -7.81 -6.24 -10.05
CA ASN A 152 -8.50 -5.45 -11.07
C ASN A 152 -9.73 -6.14 -11.65
N CYS A 153 -9.70 -7.46 -11.81
CA CYS A 153 -10.86 -8.23 -12.32
C CYS A 153 -12.07 -8.17 -11.36
N VAL A 154 -11.84 -8.15 -10.04
CA VAL A 154 -12.92 -7.95 -9.05
C VAL A 154 -13.43 -6.53 -9.09
N TYR A 155 -12.51 -5.55 -9.23
CA TYR A 155 -12.88 -4.14 -9.31
C TYR A 155 -13.72 -3.80 -10.55
N SER A 156 -13.33 -4.30 -11.73
CA SER A 156 -13.97 -3.99 -13.01
C SER A 156 -15.00 -5.01 -13.49
N GLY A 157 -15.14 -6.15 -12.81
CA GLY A 157 -16.02 -7.24 -13.20
C GLY A 157 -15.51 -8.12 -14.33
N PHE A 158 -14.33 -7.82 -14.90
CA PHE A 158 -13.70 -8.63 -15.96
C PHE A 158 -12.16 -8.53 -15.90
N CYS A 159 -11.49 -9.53 -16.48
CA CYS A 159 -10.03 -9.54 -16.56
C CYS A 159 -9.52 -8.60 -17.65
N ARG A 160 -8.51 -7.78 -17.32
CA ARG A 160 -7.84 -6.85 -18.25
C ARG A 160 -6.39 -7.26 -18.55
N GLU A 161 -5.94 -8.40 -18.02
CA GLU A 161 -4.60 -8.90 -18.28
C GLU A 161 -4.55 -9.64 -19.62
N LEU A 162 -3.44 -9.49 -20.36
CA LEU A 162 -3.29 -10.08 -21.70
C LEU A 162 -3.25 -11.62 -21.67
N ASN A 163 -2.70 -12.22 -20.61
CA ASN A 163 -2.43 -13.66 -20.50
C ASN A 163 -2.94 -14.24 -19.17
N CYS A 164 -4.12 -13.83 -18.73
CA CYS A 164 -4.70 -14.35 -17.49
C CYS A 164 -5.73 -15.45 -17.76
#